data_fa8be7714426df0fdd5a35fc1c51b724
#
_entry.id   fa8be7714426df0fdd5a35fc1c51b724
#
_cell.length_a   1.000
_cell.length_b   1.000
_cell.length_c   1.000
_cell.angle_alpha   90.00
_cell.angle_beta   90.00
_cell.angle_gamma   90.00
#
_symmetry.space_group_name_H-M   'P 1'
#
loop_
_entity.id
_entity.type
_entity.pdbx_description
1 polymer ?
#
loop_
_entity_poly.entity_id
_entity_poly.type
_entity_poly.pdbx_seq_one_letter_code
_entity_poly.pdbx_strand_id
1 'polypeptide(L)'
;MSSERGRFCFTYRDTRKAQVIAELSGSETVRRIAEEIIGPLREHDAASGMDLMDTLVAFIKCNCNISLTARTLYIHRTSLLYRLEKIELVTGMSLKDPQDLFLLGICTRLYMKY
;
A
#
# COMPACT_ATOMS: atom_id res chain seq x y z
N MET A 1 11.69 -8.60 -31.66
CA MET A 1 11.29 -7.21 -31.84
C MET A 1 10.22 -6.76 -30.89
N SER A 2 9.04 -7.37 -30.97
CA SER A 2 7.95 -6.90 -30.12
C SER A 2 8.25 -7.11 -28.64
N SER A 3 8.97 -8.17 -28.28
CA SER A 3 9.30 -8.41 -26.87
C SER A 3 10.27 -7.38 -26.34
N GLU A 4 11.24 -6.97 -27.14
CA GLU A 4 12.16 -5.92 -26.76
C GLU A 4 11.45 -4.60 -26.60
N ARG A 5 10.56 -4.32 -27.51
CA ARG A 5 9.79 -3.10 -27.49
C ARG A 5 8.91 -3.05 -26.25
N GLY A 6 8.28 -4.17 -25.93
CA GLY A 6 7.45 -4.25 -24.75
C GLY A 6 8.26 -4.04 -23.48
N ARG A 7 9.46 -4.61 -23.43
CA ARG A 7 10.33 -4.44 -22.27
C ARG A 7 10.74 -2.99 -22.12
N PHE A 8 11.08 -2.31 -23.21
CA PHE A 8 11.45 -0.91 -23.14
C PHE A 8 10.31 -0.06 -22.62
N CYS A 9 9.10 -0.29 -23.12
CA CYS A 9 7.93 0.46 -22.67
C CYS A 9 7.67 0.23 -21.18
N PHE A 10 7.85 -1.01 -20.72
CA PHE A 10 7.64 -1.35 -19.34
C PHE A 10 8.63 -0.61 -18.44
N THR A 11 9.91 -0.58 -18.83
CA THR A 11 10.93 0.14 -18.07
C THR A 11 10.62 1.62 -18.01
N TYR A 12 10.18 2.19 -19.11
CA TYR A 12 9.84 3.60 -19.14
C TYR A 12 8.69 3.91 -18.17
N ARG A 13 7.67 3.05 -18.15
CA ARG A 13 6.56 3.23 -17.21
C ARG A 13 7.04 3.17 -15.78
N ASP A 14 7.92 2.21 -15.47
CA ASP A 14 8.47 2.09 -14.13
C ASP A 14 9.22 3.37 -13.74
N THR A 15 9.97 3.93 -14.69
CA THR A 15 10.71 5.15 -14.45
C THR A 15 9.76 6.31 -14.15
N ARG A 16 8.66 6.40 -14.88
CA ARG A 16 7.68 7.47 -14.63
C ARG A 16 7.05 7.35 -13.26
N LYS A 17 6.68 6.13 -12.86
CA LYS A 17 6.13 5.90 -11.53
C LYS A 17 7.13 6.34 -10.46
N ALA A 18 8.38 5.95 -10.64
CA ALA A 18 9.42 6.30 -9.68
C ALA A 18 9.59 7.82 -9.60
N GLN A 19 9.53 8.51 -10.73
CA GLN A 19 9.66 9.94 -10.75
C GLN A 19 8.53 10.63 -9.99
N VAL A 20 7.30 10.16 -10.19
CA VAL A 20 6.15 10.73 -9.50
C VAL A 20 6.27 10.50 -8.00
N ILE A 21 6.61 9.30 -7.59
CA ILE A 21 6.75 8.98 -6.17
C ILE A 21 7.88 9.79 -5.54
N ALA A 22 8.98 9.96 -6.26
CA ALA A 22 10.10 10.76 -5.76
C ALA A 22 9.67 12.21 -5.54
N GLU A 23 8.91 12.74 -6.47
CA GLU A 23 8.42 14.12 -6.35
C GLU A 23 7.49 14.27 -5.17
N LEU A 24 6.57 13.32 -5.00
CA LEU A 24 5.64 13.34 -3.88
C LEU A 24 6.37 13.23 -2.54
N SER A 25 7.39 12.38 -2.47
CA SER A 25 8.12 12.21 -1.21
C SER A 25 8.96 13.43 -0.87
N GLY A 26 9.23 14.30 -1.84
CA GLY A 26 9.91 15.55 -1.58
C GLY A 26 9.01 16.64 -1.05
N SER A 27 7.70 16.43 -1.10
CA SER A 27 6.74 17.42 -0.64
C SER A 27 6.49 17.27 0.86
N GLU A 28 6.71 18.33 1.60
CA GLU A 28 6.48 18.29 3.04
C GLU A 28 5.01 18.07 3.36
N THR A 29 4.13 18.68 2.57
CA THR A 29 2.69 18.51 2.76
C THR A 29 2.27 17.06 2.56
N VAL A 30 2.76 16.45 1.48
CA VAL A 30 2.41 15.05 1.19
C VAL A 30 2.93 14.14 2.29
N ARG A 31 4.18 14.36 2.73
CA ARG A 31 4.75 13.53 3.79
C ARG A 31 3.97 13.67 5.09
N ARG A 32 3.52 14.89 5.41
CA ARG A 32 2.73 15.10 6.63
C ARG A 32 1.41 14.35 6.55
N ILE A 33 0.73 14.45 5.41
CA ILE A 33 -0.55 13.76 5.24
C ILE A 33 -0.35 12.25 5.31
N ALA A 34 0.69 11.75 4.65
CA ALA A 34 0.98 10.32 4.69
C ALA A 34 1.25 9.86 6.12
N GLU A 35 1.99 10.65 6.88
CA GLU A 35 2.29 10.29 8.27
C GLU A 35 1.04 10.29 9.13
N GLU A 36 0.13 11.22 8.89
CA GLU A 36 -1.13 11.25 9.62
C GLU A 36 -1.96 9.98 9.39
N ILE A 37 -1.87 9.43 8.20
CA ILE A 37 -2.62 8.23 7.85
C ILE A 37 -1.90 6.96 8.28
N ILE A 38 -0.61 6.88 8.00
CA ILE A 38 0.17 5.67 8.24
C ILE A 38 0.68 5.57 9.68
N GLY A 39 0.92 6.70 10.32
CA GLY A 39 1.43 6.72 11.69
C GLY A 39 0.61 5.87 12.65
N PRO A 40 -0.71 6.03 12.66
CA PRO A 40 -1.55 5.20 13.55
C PRO A 40 -1.40 3.71 13.30
N LEU A 41 -1.23 3.30 12.03
CA LEU A 41 -1.00 1.89 11.72
C LEU A 41 0.31 1.39 12.31
N ARG A 42 1.37 2.19 12.17
CA ARG A 42 2.66 1.81 12.72
C ARG A 42 2.62 1.73 14.25
N GLU A 43 1.92 2.68 14.87
CA GLU A 43 1.77 2.66 16.31
C GLU A 43 1.00 1.43 16.77
N HIS A 44 -0.05 1.08 16.04
CA HIS A 44 -0.83 -0.10 16.37
C HIS A 44 0.02 -1.36 16.22
N ASP A 45 0.84 -1.44 15.17
CA ASP A 45 1.70 -2.59 14.97
C ASP A 45 2.74 -2.70 16.08
N ALA A 46 3.29 -1.59 16.50
CA ALA A 46 4.28 -1.60 17.57
C ALA A 46 3.69 -2.10 18.87
N ALA A 47 2.42 -1.78 19.11
CA ALA A 47 1.76 -2.18 20.35
C ALA A 47 1.22 -3.60 20.32
N SER A 48 0.75 -4.06 19.14
CA SER A 48 0.02 -5.32 19.04
C SER A 48 0.76 -6.43 18.28
N GLY A 49 1.68 -6.04 17.41
CA GLY A 49 2.36 -7.03 16.58
C GLY A 49 1.49 -7.61 15.47
N MET A 50 0.41 -6.94 15.09
CA MET A 50 -0.53 -7.50 14.11
C MET A 50 -0.06 -7.40 12.66
N ASP A 51 1.00 -6.65 12.38
CA ASP A 51 1.51 -6.49 11.01
C ASP A 51 0.50 -5.87 10.06
N LEU A 52 -0.18 -4.84 10.51
CA LEU A 52 -1.19 -4.19 9.68
C LEU A 52 -0.56 -3.49 8.47
N MET A 53 0.62 -2.89 8.64
CA MET A 53 1.29 -2.24 7.52
C MET A 53 1.64 -3.24 6.43
N ASP A 54 2.24 -4.37 6.81
CA ASP A 54 2.60 -5.40 5.84
C ASP A 54 1.36 -5.95 5.15
N THR A 55 0.28 -6.10 5.90
CA THR A 55 -0.98 -6.58 5.35
C THR A 55 -1.52 -5.60 4.30
N LEU A 56 -1.49 -4.31 4.62
CA LEU A 56 -1.99 -3.30 3.69
C LEU A 56 -1.15 -3.26 2.41
N VAL A 57 0.17 -3.30 2.55
CA VAL A 57 1.06 -3.30 1.40
C VAL A 57 0.77 -4.51 0.51
N ALA A 58 0.66 -5.69 1.11
CA ALA A 58 0.40 -6.91 0.35
C ALA A 58 -0.97 -6.84 -0.34
N PHE A 59 -1.97 -6.33 0.36
CA PHE A 59 -3.32 -6.24 -0.18
C PHE A 59 -3.33 -5.35 -1.43
N ILE A 60 -2.67 -4.21 -1.37
CA ILE A 60 -2.61 -3.29 -2.51
C ILE A 60 -1.80 -3.90 -3.65
N LYS A 61 -0.68 -4.54 -3.34
CA LYS A 61 0.13 -5.21 -4.37
C LYS A 61 -0.62 -6.33 -5.06
N CYS A 62 -1.52 -6.98 -4.36
CA CYS A 62 -2.33 -8.06 -4.92
C CYS A 62 -3.62 -7.56 -5.54
N ASN A 63 -3.70 -6.27 -5.84
CA ASN A 63 -4.87 -5.65 -6.46
C ASN A 63 -6.14 -5.89 -5.67
N CYS A 64 -6.02 -5.87 -4.35
CA CYS A 64 -7.16 -6.04 -3.44
C CYS A 64 -7.83 -7.40 -3.58
N ASN A 65 -7.08 -8.40 -4.02
CA ASN A 65 -7.60 -9.76 -4.15
C ASN A 65 -7.41 -10.48 -2.81
N ILE A 66 -8.52 -10.80 -2.16
CA ILE A 66 -8.49 -11.40 -0.82
C ILE A 66 -7.74 -12.73 -0.82
N SER A 67 -8.11 -13.62 -1.75
CA SER A 67 -7.51 -14.96 -1.79
C SER A 67 -6.02 -14.90 -2.05
N LEU A 68 -5.61 -14.07 -3.00
CA LEU A 68 -4.19 -13.94 -3.34
C LEU A 68 -3.41 -13.33 -2.18
N THR A 69 -3.98 -12.33 -1.53
CA THR A 69 -3.32 -11.68 -0.40
C THR A 69 -3.11 -12.65 0.74
N ALA A 70 -4.16 -13.43 1.08
CA ALA A 70 -4.05 -14.39 2.17
C ALA A 70 -2.97 -15.43 1.86
N ARG A 71 -2.92 -15.91 0.61
CA ARG A 71 -1.87 -16.85 0.20
C ARG A 71 -0.48 -16.23 0.29
N THR A 72 -0.36 -15.00 -0.16
CA THR A 72 0.93 -14.30 -0.15
C THR A 72 1.44 -14.13 1.27
N LEU A 73 0.55 -13.87 2.21
CA LEU A 73 0.92 -13.66 3.61
C LEU A 73 0.92 -14.94 4.43
N TYR A 74 0.53 -16.07 3.83
CA TYR A 74 0.48 -17.36 4.51
C TYR A 74 -0.43 -17.32 5.73
N ILE A 75 -1.60 -16.69 5.58
CA ILE A 75 -2.59 -16.63 6.65
C ILE A 75 -3.94 -17.05 6.12
N HIS A 76 -4.84 -17.41 7.03
CA HIS A 76 -6.21 -17.78 6.67
C HIS A 76 -6.97 -16.55 6.21
N ARG A 77 -7.95 -16.80 5.35
CA ARG A 77 -8.82 -15.73 4.86
C ARG A 77 -9.47 -14.97 6.01
N THR A 78 -9.91 -15.69 7.04
CA THR A 78 -10.54 -15.07 8.19
C THR A 78 -9.61 -14.09 8.89
N SER A 79 -8.36 -14.51 9.06
CA SER A 79 -7.34 -13.64 9.68
C SER A 79 -7.10 -12.40 8.84
N LEU A 80 -7.04 -12.56 7.52
CA LEU A 80 -6.85 -11.43 6.63
C LEU A 80 -8.02 -10.45 6.75
N LEU A 81 -9.24 -10.96 6.71
CA LEU A 81 -10.41 -10.09 6.81
C LEU A 81 -10.42 -9.30 8.12
N TYR A 82 -10.03 -9.95 9.21
CA TYR A 82 -9.93 -9.28 10.49
C TYR A 82 -8.89 -8.15 10.44
N ARG A 83 -7.73 -8.41 9.85
CA ARG A 83 -6.69 -7.38 9.74
C ARG A 83 -7.14 -6.22 8.86
N LEU A 84 -7.82 -6.52 7.75
CA LEU A 84 -8.29 -5.47 6.85
C LEU A 84 -9.32 -4.59 7.55
N GLU A 85 -10.20 -5.20 8.32
CA GLU A 85 -11.19 -4.44 9.08
C GLU A 85 -10.49 -3.54 10.10
N LYS A 86 -9.46 -4.06 10.74
CA LYS A 86 -8.71 -3.28 11.72
C LYS A 86 -7.99 -2.11 11.07
N ILE A 87 -7.47 -2.32 9.86
CA ILE A 87 -6.84 -1.24 9.11
C ILE A 87 -7.85 -0.11 8.87
N GLU A 88 -9.07 -0.48 8.48
CA GLU A 88 -10.11 0.53 8.26
C GLU A 88 -10.44 1.28 9.54
N LEU A 89 -10.51 0.58 10.66
CA LEU A 89 -10.80 1.22 11.94
C LEU A 89 -9.68 2.17 12.36
N VAL A 90 -8.44 1.74 12.21
CA VAL A 90 -7.30 2.52 12.66
C VAL A 90 -7.08 3.75 11.79
N THR A 91 -7.25 3.62 10.48
CA THR A 91 -7.03 4.74 9.55
C THR A 91 -8.24 5.62 9.37
N GLY A 92 -9.43 5.10 9.66
CA GLY A 92 -10.67 5.80 9.37
C GLY A 92 -10.98 5.84 7.89
N MET A 93 -10.35 5.00 7.09
CA MET A 93 -10.52 4.98 5.63
C MET A 93 -11.12 3.65 5.20
N SER A 94 -11.75 3.66 4.02
CA SER A 94 -12.42 2.46 3.50
C SER A 94 -11.59 1.84 2.39
N LEU A 95 -11.28 0.56 2.54
CA LEU A 95 -10.56 -0.18 1.50
C LEU A 95 -11.45 -0.48 0.29
N LYS A 96 -12.74 -0.17 0.37
CA LYS A 96 -13.66 -0.36 -0.74
C LYS A 96 -13.95 0.94 -1.48
N ASP A 97 -13.51 2.07 -0.95
CA ASP A 97 -13.68 3.37 -1.58
C ASP A 97 -12.46 3.62 -2.47
N PRO A 98 -12.65 3.79 -3.79
CA PRO A 98 -11.51 3.98 -4.70
C PRO A 98 -10.65 5.19 -4.35
N GLN A 99 -11.24 6.26 -3.85
CA GLN A 99 -10.46 7.45 -3.50
C GLN A 99 -9.61 7.21 -2.27
N ASP A 100 -10.17 6.55 -1.26
CA ASP A 100 -9.40 6.20 -0.08
C ASP A 100 -8.29 5.23 -0.45
N LEU A 101 -8.60 4.26 -1.30
CA LEU A 101 -7.62 3.27 -1.71
C LEU A 101 -6.49 3.91 -2.51
N PHE A 102 -6.81 4.89 -3.35
CA PHE A 102 -5.80 5.64 -4.08
C PHE A 102 -4.83 6.33 -3.12
N LEU A 103 -5.36 7.00 -2.12
CA LEU A 103 -4.53 7.70 -1.14
C LEU A 103 -3.70 6.72 -0.32
N LEU A 104 -4.30 5.62 0.12
CA LEU A 104 -3.56 4.60 0.84
C LEU A 104 -2.45 4.01 -0.03
N GLY A 105 -2.69 3.87 -1.32
CA GLY A 105 -1.68 3.38 -2.24
C GLY A 105 -0.48 4.30 -2.32
N ILE A 106 -0.72 5.61 -2.36
CA ILE A 106 0.38 6.58 -2.34
C ILE A 106 1.14 6.47 -1.02
N CYS A 107 0.41 6.42 0.10
CA CYS A 107 1.05 6.36 1.42
C CYS A 107 1.92 5.13 1.57
N THR A 108 1.46 3.98 1.10
CA THR A 108 2.27 2.76 1.22
C THR A 108 3.52 2.83 0.37
N ARG A 109 3.44 3.46 -0.80
CA ARG A 109 4.62 3.63 -1.63
C ARG A 109 5.65 4.53 -0.98
N LEU A 110 5.20 5.61 -0.36
CA LEU A 110 6.10 6.50 0.36
C LEU A 110 6.71 5.80 1.56
N TYR A 111 5.92 4.97 2.23
CA TYR A 111 6.40 4.22 3.38
C TYR A 111 7.50 3.24 2.97
N MET A 112 7.31 2.54 1.84
CA MET A 112 8.28 1.56 1.37
C MET A 112 9.55 2.20 0.87
N LYS A 113 9.44 3.43 0.45
CA LYS A 113 10.59 4.19 -0.04
C LYS A 113 11.29 3.55 -1.16
N TYR A 114 10.81 3.30 -1.89
CA TYR A 114 11.40 2.70 -2.89
C TYR A 114 11.66 3.43 -3.72
#